data_0b1e49326c9ba6a2317ab95a3dbf9163
#
_entry.id   0b1e49326c9ba6a2317ab95a3dbf9163
#
_cell.length_a   1.000
_cell.length_b   1.000
_cell.length_c   1.000
_cell.angle_alpha   90.00
_cell.angle_beta   90.00
_cell.angle_gamma   90.00
#
_symmetry.space_group_name_H-M   'P 1'
#
loop_
_entity.id
_entity.type
_entity.pdbx_description
1 polymer ?
#
loop_
_entity_poly.entity_id
_entity_poly.type
_entity_poly.pdbx_seq_one_letter_code
_entity_poly.pdbx_strand_id
1 'polypeptide(L)'
;MNYYLSGDIGGSKTIVQICAADGAVVQQNTYASAAYAGLAELLDAFLREAGKPIAAACLALAGPVAGRRVQLTNLPWVVDADAIASRFAIPRVTLLN
;
A
#
# COMPACT_ATOMS: atom_id res chain seq x y z
N MET A 1 -1.86 18.29 9.59
CA MET A 1 -1.84 18.10 8.13
C MET A 1 -2.03 16.63 7.82
N ASN A 2 -2.90 16.30 6.87
CA ASN A 2 -3.18 14.91 6.52
C ASN A 2 -2.37 14.46 5.32
N TYR A 3 -1.86 13.22 5.39
CA TYR A 3 -1.17 12.57 4.29
C TYR A 3 -1.92 11.30 3.91
N TYR A 4 -1.88 10.97 2.64
CA TYR A 4 -2.61 9.85 2.07
C TYR A 4 -1.65 8.96 1.29
N LEU A 5 -1.81 7.64 1.49
CA LEU A 5 -1.00 6.64 0.80
C LEU A 5 -1.79 6.08 -0.38
N SER A 6 -1.18 6.01 -1.54
CA SER A 6 -1.74 5.24 -2.64
C SER A 6 -0.70 4.28 -3.17
N GLY A 7 -1.17 3.13 -3.63
CA GLY A 7 -0.31 2.09 -4.15
C GLY A 7 -0.89 1.45 -5.39
N ASP A 8 0.00 1.15 -6.34
CA ASP A 8 -0.29 0.34 -7.51
C ASP A 8 0.55 -0.92 -7.39
N ILE A 9 -0.09 -2.01 -6.95
CA ILE A 9 0.59 -3.24 -6.58
C ILE A 9 0.51 -4.22 -7.74
N GLY A 10 1.62 -4.39 -8.45
CA GLY A 10 1.74 -5.32 -9.55
C GLY A 10 2.63 -6.51 -9.22
N GLY A 11 2.59 -7.53 -10.11
CA GLY A 11 3.39 -8.73 -9.94
C GLY A 11 4.88 -8.48 -10.06
N SER A 12 5.29 -7.59 -10.96
CA SER A 12 6.71 -7.27 -11.18
C SER A 12 7.17 -6.11 -10.33
N LYS A 13 6.38 -5.03 -10.30
CA LYS A 13 6.74 -3.83 -9.56
C LYS A 13 5.54 -3.28 -8.80
N THR A 14 5.84 -2.63 -7.70
CA THR A 14 4.88 -1.93 -6.86
C THR A 14 5.30 -0.48 -6.75
N ILE A 15 4.38 0.42 -7.08
CA ILE A 15 4.61 1.86 -6.98
C ILE A 15 3.76 2.39 -5.84
N VAL A 16 4.39 3.06 -4.89
CA VAL A 16 3.70 3.65 -3.76
C VAL A 16 4.04 5.13 -3.67
N GLN A 17 3.05 5.92 -3.25
CA GLN A 17 3.28 7.36 -3.08
C GLN A 17 2.48 7.89 -1.90
N ILE A 18 2.99 8.97 -1.33
CA ILE A 18 2.32 9.74 -0.30
C ILE A 18 1.98 11.10 -0.88
N CYS A 19 0.72 11.50 -0.73
CA CYS A 19 0.23 12.79 -1.18
C CYS A 19 -0.26 13.61 0.00
N ALA A 20 -0.08 14.92 -0.09
CA ALA A 20 -0.71 15.87 0.82
C ALA A 20 -2.19 16.05 0.42
N ALA A 21 -2.95 16.71 1.28
CA ALA A 21 -4.39 16.91 1.07
C ALA A 21 -4.72 17.69 -0.20
N ASP A 22 -3.80 18.52 -0.68
CA ASP A 22 -3.97 19.29 -1.92
C ASP A 22 -3.62 18.49 -3.19
N GLY A 23 -3.23 17.21 -3.02
CA GLY A 23 -2.85 16.33 -4.12
C GLY A 23 -1.37 16.35 -4.47
N ALA A 24 -0.56 17.18 -3.83
CA ALA A 24 0.86 17.24 -4.11
C ALA A 24 1.55 15.94 -3.67
N VAL A 25 2.34 15.35 -4.56
CA VAL A 25 3.11 14.15 -4.23
C VAL A 25 4.30 14.54 -3.36
N VAL A 26 4.35 14.00 -2.15
CA VAL A 26 5.41 14.26 -1.18
C VAL A 26 6.54 13.28 -1.33
N GLN A 27 6.22 12.01 -1.61
CA GLN A 27 7.22 10.95 -1.78
C GLN A 27 6.64 9.86 -2.67
N GLN A 28 7.47 9.30 -3.53
CA GLN A 28 7.09 8.19 -4.39
C GLN A 28 8.28 7.27 -4.59
N ASN A 29 8.05 5.97 -4.45
CA ASN A 29 9.07 4.96 -4.70
C ASN A 29 8.50 3.83 -5.54
N THR A 30 9.37 3.21 -6.33
CA THR A 30 9.06 2.00 -7.09
C THR A 30 9.92 0.86 -6.56
N TYR A 31 9.28 -0.27 -6.28
CA TYR A 31 9.95 -1.45 -5.74
C TYR A 31 9.77 -2.65 -6.64
N ALA A 32 10.76 -3.54 -6.67
CA ALA A 32 10.58 -4.87 -7.24
C ALA A 32 9.74 -5.68 -6.26
N SER A 33 8.53 -6.05 -6.68
CA SER A 33 7.58 -6.72 -5.77
C SER A 33 8.16 -7.99 -5.16
N ALA A 34 8.83 -8.81 -5.99
CA ALA A 34 9.38 -10.08 -5.54
C ALA A 34 10.53 -9.95 -4.52
N ALA A 35 11.06 -8.76 -4.32
CA ALA A 35 12.10 -8.53 -3.32
C ALA A 35 11.56 -8.52 -1.89
N TYR A 36 10.25 -8.53 -1.72
CA TYR A 36 9.60 -8.47 -0.40
C TYR A 36 8.71 -9.68 -0.18
N ALA A 37 8.63 -10.13 1.07
CA ALA A 37 7.81 -11.27 1.45
C ALA A 37 6.31 -10.99 1.29
N GLY A 38 5.91 -9.73 1.44
CA GLY A 38 4.53 -9.30 1.29
C GLY A 38 4.45 -7.79 1.22
N LEU A 39 3.23 -7.27 0.99
CA LEU A 39 3.03 -5.83 0.92
C LEU A 39 3.35 -5.13 2.25
N ALA A 40 3.07 -5.79 3.37
CA ALA A 40 3.34 -5.18 4.68
C ALA A 40 4.83 -4.88 4.87
N GLU A 41 5.70 -5.80 4.45
CA GLU A 41 7.15 -5.60 4.53
C GLU A 41 7.62 -4.46 3.63
N LEU A 42 7.06 -4.37 2.44
CA LEU A 42 7.37 -3.29 1.50
C LEU A 42 6.90 -1.94 2.05
N LEU A 43 5.68 -1.87 2.55
CA LEU A 43 5.14 -0.65 3.13
C LEU A 43 5.89 -0.23 4.39
N ASP A 44 6.36 -1.19 5.18
CA ASP A 44 7.17 -0.89 6.36
C ASP A 44 8.42 -0.10 5.96
N ALA A 45 9.12 -0.55 4.92
CA ALA A 45 10.31 0.14 4.42
C ALA A 45 9.97 1.55 3.91
N PHE A 46 8.89 1.66 3.12
CA PHE A 46 8.50 2.94 2.54
C PHE A 46 8.03 3.94 3.59
N LEU A 47 7.14 3.52 4.49
CA LEU A 47 6.57 4.42 5.49
C LEU A 47 7.59 4.83 6.56
N ARG A 48 8.52 3.94 6.87
CA ARG A 48 9.61 4.27 7.80
C ARG A 48 10.49 5.38 7.24
N GLU A 49 10.83 5.31 5.95
CA GLU A 49 11.61 6.33 5.29
C GLU A 49 10.84 7.65 5.19
N ALA A 50 9.54 7.58 4.89
CA ALA A 50 8.73 8.77 4.74
C ALA A 50 8.53 9.53 6.06
N GLY A 51 8.38 8.81 7.17
CA GLY A 51 8.26 9.41 8.50
C GLY A 51 7.01 10.25 8.69
N LYS A 52 5.90 9.93 7.99
CA LYS A 52 4.67 10.70 8.07
C LYS A 52 3.50 9.82 8.47
N PRO A 53 2.61 10.30 9.36
CA PRO A 53 1.39 9.57 9.69
C PRO A 53 0.44 9.61 8.50
N ILE A 54 -0.24 8.48 8.25
CA ILE A 54 -1.13 8.32 7.10
C ILE A 54 -2.57 8.32 7.57
N ALA A 55 -3.39 9.21 7.00
CA ALA A 55 -4.81 9.32 7.36
C ALA A 55 -5.67 8.27 6.66
N ALA A 56 -5.34 7.91 5.44
CA ALA A 56 -6.05 6.91 4.67
C ALA A 56 -5.16 6.35 3.57
N ALA A 57 -5.45 5.13 3.14
CA ALA A 57 -4.73 4.47 2.07
C ALA A 57 -5.68 3.87 1.06
N CYS A 58 -5.29 3.91 -0.21
CA CYS A 58 -6.00 3.28 -1.31
C CYS A 58 -5.00 2.46 -2.11
N LEU A 59 -5.24 1.15 -2.20
CA LEU A 59 -4.30 0.21 -2.82
C LEU A 59 -4.99 -0.49 -3.99
N ALA A 60 -4.48 -0.28 -5.19
CA ALA A 60 -4.94 -0.95 -6.40
C ALA A 60 -4.13 -2.22 -6.61
N LEU A 61 -4.82 -3.35 -6.79
CA LEU A 61 -4.19 -4.66 -6.85
C LEU A 61 -4.70 -5.47 -8.04
N ALA A 62 -3.82 -6.30 -8.59
CA ALA A 62 -4.16 -7.21 -9.68
C ALA A 62 -4.62 -8.55 -9.08
N GLY A 63 -5.90 -8.65 -8.77
CA GLY A 63 -6.50 -9.87 -8.23
C GLY A 63 -7.92 -9.63 -7.78
N PRO A 64 -8.71 -10.67 -7.61
CA PRO A 64 -10.09 -10.52 -7.15
C PRO A 64 -10.12 -10.08 -5.69
N VAL A 65 -10.93 -9.08 -5.41
CA VAL A 65 -11.16 -8.62 -4.04
C VAL A 65 -12.27 -9.47 -3.42
N ALA A 66 -11.96 -10.11 -2.30
CA ALA A 66 -12.94 -10.88 -1.53
C ALA A 66 -13.04 -10.24 -0.14
N GLY A 67 -14.08 -9.44 0.05
CA GLY A 67 -14.22 -8.65 1.28
C GLY A 67 -13.10 -7.63 1.39
N ARG A 68 -12.27 -7.78 2.42
CA ARG A 68 -11.14 -6.88 2.65
C ARG A 68 -9.78 -7.56 2.41
N ARG A 69 -9.76 -8.61 1.57
CA ARG A 69 -8.56 -9.37 1.25
C ARG A 69 -8.45 -9.59 -0.25
N VAL A 70 -7.20 -9.58 -0.74
CA VAL A 70 -6.89 -9.89 -2.14
C VAL A 70 -5.75 -10.89 -2.18
N GLN A 71 -5.94 -11.97 -2.93
CA GLN A 71 -4.87 -12.89 -3.32
C GLN A 71 -4.32 -12.39 -4.65
N LEU A 72 -3.05 -12.01 -4.71
CA LEU A 72 -2.46 -11.55 -5.96
C LEU A 72 -2.33 -12.69 -6.96
N THR A 73 -2.48 -12.36 -8.25
CA THR A 73 -2.45 -13.36 -9.32
C THR A 73 -1.02 -13.86 -9.60
N ASN A 74 -0.06 -12.95 -9.60
CA ASN A 74 1.31 -13.24 -10.04
C ASN A 74 2.35 -13.26 -8.91
N LEU A 75 1.91 -13.18 -7.67
CA LEU A 75 2.74 -13.24 -6.48
C LEU A 75 2.02 -14.04 -5.41
N PRO A 76 2.74 -14.72 -4.52
CA PRO A 76 2.09 -15.44 -3.41
C PRO A 76 1.60 -14.52 -2.30
N TRP A 77 1.43 -13.25 -2.57
CA TRP A 77 0.98 -12.28 -1.58
C TRP A 77 -0.52 -12.39 -1.34
N VAL A 78 -0.90 -12.35 -0.08
CA VAL A 78 -2.27 -12.08 0.33
C VAL A 78 -2.25 -10.71 1.00
N VAL A 79 -3.03 -9.77 0.47
CA VAL A 79 -3.12 -8.42 1.02
C VAL A 79 -4.41 -8.33 1.83
N ASP A 80 -4.27 -8.04 3.12
CA ASP A 80 -5.38 -7.93 4.06
C ASP A 80 -5.46 -6.47 4.53
N ALA A 81 -6.53 -5.78 4.15
CA ALA A 81 -6.69 -4.36 4.45
C ALA A 81 -6.71 -4.09 5.95
N ASP A 82 -7.35 -4.97 6.74
CA ASP A 82 -7.43 -4.78 8.18
C ASP A 82 -6.07 -4.98 8.86
N ALA A 83 -5.29 -5.93 8.36
CA ALA A 83 -3.94 -6.15 8.87
C ALA A 83 -3.03 -4.95 8.58
N ILE A 84 -3.14 -4.38 7.37
CA ILE A 84 -2.38 -3.19 6.99
C ILE A 84 -2.79 -2.00 7.86
N ALA A 85 -4.09 -1.79 8.02
CA ALA A 85 -4.61 -0.69 8.85
C ALA A 85 -4.08 -0.78 10.28
N SER A 86 -4.11 -1.98 10.86
CA SER A 86 -3.67 -2.20 12.23
C SER A 86 -2.16 -2.02 12.38
N ARG A 87 -1.39 -2.60 11.46
CA ARG A 87 0.08 -2.57 11.56
C ARG A 87 0.63 -1.15 11.45
N PHE A 88 0.04 -0.31 10.60
CA PHE A 88 0.56 1.03 10.34
C PHE A 88 -0.28 2.15 10.96
N ALA A 89 -1.26 1.80 11.78
CA ALA A 89 -2.15 2.75 12.42
C ALA A 89 -2.82 3.69 11.41
N ILE A 90 -3.29 3.10 10.29
CA ILE A 90 -4.00 3.85 9.25
C ILE A 90 -5.50 3.66 9.49
N PRO A 91 -6.25 4.76 9.76
CA PRO A 91 -7.68 4.65 10.10
C PRO A 91 -8.55 4.03 9.01
N ARG A 92 -8.18 4.20 7.73
CA ARG A 92 -8.98 3.70 6.63
C ARG A 92 -8.08 3.16 5.52
N VAL A 93 -8.26 1.90 5.16
CA VAL A 93 -7.55 1.26 4.05
C VAL A 93 -8.58 0.70 3.08
N THR A 94 -8.50 1.09 1.81
CA THR A 94 -9.38 0.64 0.74
C THR A 94 -8.59 -0.16 -0.28
N LEU A 95 -9.13 -1.31 -0.68
CA LEU A 95 -8.56 -2.14 -1.74
C LEU A 95 -9.39 -1.96 -3.00
N LEU A 96 -8.73 -1.78 -4.14
CA LEU A 96 -9.35 -1.65 -5.45
C LEU A 96 -8.82 -2.73 -6.40
N ASN A 97 -9.70 -3.21 -7.23
CA ASN A 97 -9.32 -4.15 -8.27
C ASN A 97 -9.03 -3.43 -9.58
#